data_2e9b8668618b5cc3efb8059a45c25021
#
_entry.id   2e9b8668618b5cc3efb8059a45c25021
#
_cell.length_a   1.000
_cell.length_b   1.000
_cell.length_c   1.000
_cell.angle_alpha   90.00
_cell.angle_beta   90.00
_cell.angle_gamma   90.00
#
_symmetry.space_group_name_H-M   'P 1'
#
loop_
_entity.id
_entity.type
_entity.pdbx_description
1 polymer ?
#
loop_
_entity_poly.entity_id
_entity_poly.type
_entity_poly.pdbx_seq_one_letter_code
_entity_poly.pdbx_strand_id
1 'polypeptide(L)'
;MKKIVNFALDSDVMTGGIKLNNNFLVSTDYINGAVLRAGFANMILLECPFYDEEINNRKYIVAYRGERCGDCNKVEVCKKFSDMYFSFLFPKDTKYSPLTMKSCKAYGTEHPVKDIIASDNMTPKSNFMCHECASANGRIENMKGLINVKSYKQHKVERSISTHTAINYNTRTIKDSSLFQIDAIKKGQIYSGIIDDMDSGLLVEGLTIYVGKYS
;
A
#
# COMPACT_ATOMS: atom_id res chain seq x y z
N MET A 1 5.32 -19.59 -6.48
CA MET A 1 6.67 -18.97 -6.21
C MET A 1 6.50 -17.48 -5.97
N LYS A 2 7.18 -16.92 -4.97
CA LYS A 2 7.11 -15.48 -4.65
C LYS A 2 7.74 -14.66 -5.78
N LYS A 3 7.00 -13.68 -6.28
CA LYS A 3 7.41 -12.77 -7.36
C LYS A 3 7.43 -11.34 -6.85
N ILE A 4 8.46 -10.57 -7.22
CA ILE A 4 8.45 -9.12 -7.00
C ILE A 4 7.62 -8.51 -8.11
N VAL A 5 6.62 -7.73 -7.74
CA VAL A 5 5.73 -7.03 -8.67
C VAL A 5 5.92 -5.52 -8.56
N ASN A 6 5.76 -4.83 -9.69
CA ASN A 6 5.77 -3.38 -9.75
C ASN A 6 4.47 -2.93 -10.41
N PHE A 7 3.75 -2.04 -9.74
CA PHE A 7 2.52 -1.43 -10.26
C PHE A 7 2.75 0.06 -10.49
N ALA A 8 2.50 0.51 -11.70
CA ALA A 8 2.40 1.94 -11.99
C ALA A 8 0.97 2.41 -11.65
N LEU A 9 0.85 3.55 -11.00
CA LEU A 9 -0.43 4.15 -10.68
C LEU A 9 -0.91 5.03 -11.84
N ASP A 10 -1.90 4.58 -12.57
CA ASP A 10 -2.47 5.29 -13.72
C ASP A 10 -3.48 6.36 -13.28
N SER A 11 -4.04 6.24 -12.08
CA SER A 11 -4.93 7.20 -11.44
C SER A 11 -4.48 7.51 -10.01
N ASP A 12 -5.03 8.57 -9.41
CA ASP A 12 -4.82 8.87 -8.00
C ASP A 12 -5.48 7.77 -7.15
N VAL A 13 -4.76 7.28 -6.13
CA VAL A 13 -5.22 6.13 -5.35
C VAL A 13 -5.44 6.50 -3.89
N MET A 14 -6.63 6.20 -3.39
CA MET A 14 -6.93 6.28 -1.96
C MET A 14 -7.02 4.88 -1.36
N THR A 15 -6.06 4.54 -0.50
CA THR A 15 -6.02 3.26 0.20
C THR A 15 -6.03 3.46 1.70
N GLY A 16 -6.90 2.73 2.38
CA GLY A 16 -7.07 2.88 3.81
C GLY A 16 -7.58 4.28 4.14
N GLY A 17 -7.04 4.85 5.18
CA GLY A 17 -7.24 6.27 5.42
C GLY A 17 -7.54 6.58 6.87
N ILE A 18 -6.99 7.70 7.32
CA ILE A 18 -7.30 8.32 8.60
C ILE A 18 -8.23 9.47 8.33
N LYS A 19 -9.37 9.48 8.98
CA LYS A 19 -10.27 10.63 9.01
C LYS A 19 -9.72 11.62 10.03
N LEU A 20 -9.03 12.66 9.54
CA LEU A 20 -8.41 13.65 10.44
C LEU A 20 -9.44 14.59 11.07
N ASN A 21 -10.45 15.00 10.30
CA ASN A 21 -11.59 15.76 10.74
C ASN A 21 -12.82 15.23 10.00
N ASN A 22 -14.01 15.70 10.34
CA ASN A 22 -15.24 15.20 9.74
C ASN A 22 -15.22 15.18 8.20
N ASN A 23 -14.43 16.05 7.57
CA ASN A 23 -14.46 16.28 6.14
C ASN A 23 -13.10 16.11 5.43
N PHE A 24 -12.05 15.59 6.11
CA PHE A 24 -10.74 15.39 5.50
C PHE A 24 -10.27 13.93 5.67
N LEU A 25 -10.07 13.25 4.55
CA LEU A 25 -9.63 11.86 4.47
C LEU A 25 -8.21 11.82 3.91
N VAL A 26 -7.29 11.18 4.62
CA VAL A 26 -5.89 11.03 4.18
C VAL A 26 -5.61 9.57 3.90
N SER A 27 -5.11 9.27 2.70
CA SER A 27 -4.65 7.93 2.33
C SER A 27 -3.40 7.54 3.12
N THR A 28 -3.20 6.26 3.31
CA THR A 28 -1.91 5.71 3.75
C THR A 28 -0.84 5.92 2.69
N ASP A 29 0.45 5.85 3.07
CA ASP A 29 1.59 5.95 2.15
C ASP A 29 1.88 4.64 1.40
N TYR A 30 1.15 3.60 1.69
CA TYR A 30 1.31 2.25 1.15
C TYR A 30 -0.03 1.67 0.74
N ILE A 31 -0.01 0.70 -0.15
CA ILE A 31 -1.19 -0.08 -0.51
C ILE A 31 -1.19 -1.36 0.32
N ASN A 32 -2.25 -1.55 1.11
CA ASN A 32 -2.38 -2.74 1.95
C ASN A 32 -2.58 -4.00 1.09
N GLY A 33 -1.91 -5.10 1.45
CA GLY A 33 -2.05 -6.39 0.77
C GLY A 33 -3.49 -6.91 0.71
N ALA A 34 -4.30 -6.63 1.73
CA ALA A 34 -5.72 -6.98 1.71
C ALA A 34 -6.51 -6.19 0.66
N VAL A 35 -6.20 -4.90 0.47
CA VAL A 35 -6.81 -4.07 -0.58
C VAL A 35 -6.39 -4.55 -1.96
N LEU A 36 -5.11 -4.88 -2.13
CA LEU A 36 -4.58 -5.47 -3.35
C LEU A 36 -5.28 -6.80 -3.67
N ARG A 37 -5.37 -7.70 -2.69
CA ARG A 37 -6.10 -8.96 -2.82
C ARG A 37 -7.55 -8.75 -3.22
N ALA A 38 -8.24 -7.76 -2.62
CA ALA A 38 -9.62 -7.43 -2.97
C ALA A 38 -9.74 -6.92 -4.41
N GLY A 39 -8.77 -6.14 -4.91
CA GLY A 39 -8.72 -5.70 -6.30
C GLY A 39 -8.62 -6.89 -7.26
N PHE A 40 -7.73 -7.84 -7.01
CA PHE A 40 -7.62 -9.07 -7.79
C PHE A 40 -8.90 -9.92 -7.70
N ALA A 41 -9.46 -10.07 -6.50
CA ALA A 41 -10.71 -10.81 -6.31
C ALA A 41 -11.85 -10.20 -7.14
N ASN A 42 -11.99 -8.88 -7.10
CA ASN A 42 -13.01 -8.18 -7.87
C ASN A 42 -12.83 -8.39 -9.38
N MET A 43 -11.60 -8.29 -9.88
CA MET A 43 -11.29 -8.55 -11.29
C MET A 43 -11.69 -9.98 -11.71
N ILE A 44 -11.36 -10.98 -10.89
CA ILE A 44 -11.69 -12.38 -11.16
C ILE A 44 -13.22 -12.58 -11.15
N LEU A 45 -13.91 -11.96 -10.18
CA LEU A 45 -15.37 -12.10 -10.03
C LEU A 45 -16.13 -11.42 -11.16
N LEU A 46 -15.66 -10.27 -11.67
CA LEU A 46 -16.29 -9.60 -12.82
C LEU A 46 -16.25 -10.44 -14.09
N GLU A 47 -15.26 -11.32 -14.23
CA GLU A 47 -15.17 -12.26 -15.35
C GLU A 47 -15.88 -13.60 -15.05
N CYS A 48 -16.42 -13.79 -13.85
CA CYS A 48 -17.05 -15.03 -13.43
C CYS A 48 -18.48 -15.14 -13.99
N PRO A 49 -18.83 -16.23 -14.68
CA PRO A 49 -20.21 -16.44 -15.20
C PRO A 49 -21.28 -16.49 -14.09
N PHE A 50 -20.87 -16.71 -12.84
CA PHE A 50 -21.77 -16.80 -11.69
C PHE A 50 -21.76 -15.54 -10.81
N TYR A 51 -21.25 -14.43 -11.34
CA TYR A 51 -21.09 -13.17 -10.59
C TYR A 51 -22.42 -12.66 -10.01
N ASP A 52 -23.49 -12.68 -10.82
CA ASP A 52 -24.81 -12.20 -10.40
C ASP A 52 -25.42 -13.04 -9.28
N GLU A 53 -25.21 -14.35 -9.30
CA GLU A 53 -25.64 -15.24 -8.20
C GLU A 53 -24.89 -14.90 -6.91
N GLU A 54 -23.62 -14.57 -7.01
CA GLU A 54 -22.76 -14.21 -5.87
C GLU A 54 -23.17 -12.89 -5.24
N ILE A 55 -23.48 -11.88 -6.05
CA ILE A 55 -23.98 -10.59 -5.57
C ILE A 55 -25.29 -10.78 -4.81
N ASN A 56 -26.24 -11.52 -5.38
CA ASN A 56 -27.54 -11.76 -4.78
C ASN A 56 -27.45 -12.51 -3.46
N ASN A 57 -26.48 -13.42 -3.35
CA ASN A 57 -26.19 -14.17 -2.12
C ASN A 57 -25.22 -13.46 -1.17
N ARG A 58 -24.76 -12.24 -1.49
CA ARG A 58 -23.73 -11.48 -0.76
C ARG A 58 -22.42 -12.26 -0.54
N LYS A 59 -22.10 -13.15 -1.46
CA LYS A 59 -20.88 -13.98 -1.41
C LYS A 59 -19.86 -13.46 -2.41
N TYR A 60 -19.09 -12.46 -2.00
CA TYR A 60 -17.97 -11.92 -2.79
C TYR A 60 -16.70 -12.74 -2.60
N ILE A 61 -16.77 -14.05 -2.81
CA ILE A 61 -15.66 -14.96 -2.53
C ILE A 61 -15.21 -15.61 -3.83
N VAL A 62 -13.93 -15.44 -4.15
CA VAL A 62 -13.28 -16.22 -5.21
C VAL A 62 -13.12 -17.65 -4.72
N ALA A 63 -13.81 -18.59 -5.35
CA ALA A 63 -13.77 -20.00 -5.00
C ALA A 63 -14.02 -20.89 -6.22
N TYR A 64 -13.38 -22.06 -6.23
CA TYR A 64 -13.66 -23.12 -7.19
C TYR A 64 -14.98 -23.84 -6.83
N ARG A 65 -15.87 -24.06 -7.81
CA ARG A 65 -17.23 -24.57 -7.63
C ARG A 65 -17.46 -25.93 -8.30
N GLY A 66 -16.42 -26.73 -8.42
CA GLY A 66 -16.52 -28.05 -9.02
C GLY A 66 -16.84 -28.00 -10.52
N GLU A 67 -17.71 -28.91 -10.97
CA GLU A 67 -18.10 -29.07 -12.37
C GLU A 67 -18.66 -27.79 -13.01
N ARG A 68 -19.27 -26.89 -12.23
CA ARG A 68 -19.78 -25.62 -12.70
C ARG A 68 -18.71 -24.70 -13.28
N CYS A 69 -17.43 -24.92 -12.91
CA CYS A 69 -16.29 -24.15 -13.40
C CYS A 69 -15.53 -24.86 -14.54
N GLY A 70 -16.06 -25.94 -15.12
CA GLY A 70 -15.32 -26.86 -16.01
C GLY A 70 -14.60 -26.18 -17.17
N ASP A 71 -15.27 -25.26 -17.88
CA ASP A 71 -14.72 -24.58 -19.05
C ASP A 71 -14.15 -23.18 -18.74
N CYS A 72 -14.05 -22.81 -17.47
CA CYS A 72 -13.59 -21.49 -17.07
C CYS A 72 -12.05 -21.41 -17.13
N ASN A 73 -11.52 -20.41 -17.81
CA ASN A 73 -10.06 -20.17 -17.93
C ASN A 73 -9.40 -19.73 -16.60
N LYS A 74 -10.19 -19.40 -15.56
CA LYS A 74 -9.71 -18.98 -14.24
C LYS A 74 -9.78 -20.10 -13.18
N VAL A 75 -10.05 -21.34 -13.57
CA VAL A 75 -10.22 -22.47 -12.63
C VAL A 75 -9.03 -22.61 -11.69
N GLU A 76 -7.80 -22.61 -12.22
CA GLU A 76 -6.59 -22.79 -11.43
C GLU A 76 -6.34 -21.60 -10.47
N VAL A 77 -6.67 -20.39 -10.92
CA VAL A 77 -6.62 -19.19 -10.08
C VAL A 77 -7.61 -19.33 -8.91
N CYS A 78 -8.87 -19.70 -9.19
CA CYS A 78 -9.92 -19.82 -8.18
C CYS A 78 -9.62 -20.92 -7.16
N LYS A 79 -9.02 -22.04 -7.58
CA LYS A 79 -8.61 -23.12 -6.67
C LYS A 79 -7.56 -22.68 -5.66
N LYS A 80 -6.62 -21.83 -6.09
CA LYS A 80 -5.44 -21.45 -5.30
C LYS A 80 -5.57 -20.09 -4.63
N PHE A 81 -6.61 -19.31 -4.95
CA PHE A 81 -6.72 -17.90 -4.51
C PHE A 81 -6.72 -17.73 -2.99
N SER A 82 -7.28 -18.69 -2.24
CA SER A 82 -7.27 -18.68 -0.76
C SER A 82 -5.85 -18.69 -0.20
N ASP A 83 -4.94 -19.40 -0.84
CA ASP A 83 -3.59 -19.68 -0.37
C ASP A 83 -2.56 -18.67 -0.92
N MET A 84 -2.98 -17.80 -1.85
CA MET A 84 -2.13 -16.75 -2.40
C MET A 84 -1.75 -15.73 -1.34
N TYR A 85 -0.52 -15.27 -1.41
CA TYR A 85 0.02 -14.24 -0.53
C TYR A 85 0.18 -12.90 -1.27
N PHE A 86 -0.29 -11.83 -0.64
CA PHE A 86 -0.18 -10.46 -1.11
C PHE A 86 0.46 -9.59 -0.04
N SER A 87 1.68 -9.11 -0.28
CA SER A 87 2.34 -8.19 0.64
C SER A 87 1.75 -6.78 0.54
N PHE A 88 2.14 -5.92 1.48
CA PHE A 88 2.00 -4.49 1.27
C PHE A 88 2.82 -4.05 0.05
N LEU A 89 2.31 -3.05 -0.68
CA LEU A 89 3.08 -2.37 -1.70
C LEU A 89 3.57 -1.04 -1.13
N PHE A 90 4.85 -0.77 -1.30
CA PHE A 90 5.50 0.49 -0.95
C PHE A 90 5.97 1.20 -2.23
N PRO A 91 6.16 2.53 -2.22
CA PRO A 91 6.85 3.19 -3.32
C PRO A 91 8.15 2.46 -3.64
N LYS A 92 8.45 2.32 -4.92
CA LYS A 92 9.61 1.53 -5.39
C LYS A 92 10.90 1.96 -4.69
N ASP A 93 11.72 0.99 -4.32
CA ASP A 93 12.97 1.17 -3.58
C ASP A 93 12.81 1.81 -2.19
N THR A 94 11.63 1.71 -1.58
CA THR A 94 11.39 2.21 -0.23
C THR A 94 10.91 1.13 0.73
N LYS A 95 11.06 1.41 2.02
CA LYS A 95 10.49 0.65 3.12
C LYS A 95 10.18 1.57 4.30
N TYR A 96 9.32 1.16 5.21
CA TYR A 96 9.20 1.84 6.49
C TYR A 96 10.48 1.70 7.30
N SER A 97 10.91 2.80 7.91
CA SER A 97 12.04 2.78 8.82
C SER A 97 11.75 1.86 10.00
N PRO A 98 12.59 0.84 10.27
CA PRO A 98 12.47 0.06 11.49
C PRO A 98 12.63 0.97 12.73
N LEU A 99 11.98 0.61 13.83
CA LEU A 99 12.09 1.34 15.10
C LEU A 99 13.53 1.38 15.65
N THR A 100 14.36 0.45 15.21
CA THR A 100 15.77 0.32 15.58
C THR A 100 16.68 1.26 14.82
N MET A 101 16.20 1.85 13.70
CA MET A 101 16.99 2.79 12.91
C MET A 101 17.02 4.17 13.56
N LYS A 102 18.23 4.70 13.69
CA LYS A 102 18.51 6.02 14.28
C LYS A 102 19.25 6.89 13.29
N SER A 103 18.93 8.18 13.31
CA SER A 103 19.63 9.22 12.56
C SER A 103 20.09 10.33 13.49
N CYS A 104 21.04 11.13 13.03
CA CYS A 104 21.46 12.33 13.75
C CYS A 104 20.30 13.32 13.87
N LYS A 105 20.05 13.84 15.07
CA LYS A 105 18.98 14.82 15.29
C LYS A 105 19.25 16.16 14.58
N ALA A 106 20.52 16.57 14.51
CA ALA A 106 20.92 17.85 13.95
C ALA A 106 21.00 17.83 12.41
N TYR A 107 21.52 16.74 11.83
CA TYR A 107 21.84 16.62 10.41
C TYR A 107 21.09 15.50 9.69
N GLY A 108 20.16 14.84 10.37
CA GLY A 108 19.33 13.79 9.78
C GLY A 108 20.16 12.68 9.13
N THR A 109 19.89 12.43 7.84
CA THR A 109 20.58 11.41 7.04
C THR A 109 21.85 11.90 6.32
N GLU A 110 22.29 13.13 6.57
CA GLU A 110 23.61 13.61 6.12
C GLU A 110 24.73 12.93 6.91
N HIS A 111 24.44 12.59 8.17
CA HIS A 111 25.31 11.75 8.97
C HIS A 111 24.90 10.27 8.86
N PRO A 112 25.84 9.32 9.11
CA PRO A 112 25.55 7.90 9.00
C PRO A 112 24.37 7.46 9.85
N VAL A 113 23.44 6.75 9.21
CA VAL A 113 22.30 6.11 9.88
C VAL A 113 22.77 4.80 10.51
N LYS A 114 22.30 4.52 11.73
CA LYS A 114 22.61 3.30 12.46
C LYS A 114 21.36 2.48 12.71
N ASP A 115 21.46 1.17 12.53
CA ASP A 115 20.53 0.22 13.12
C ASP A 115 21.10 -0.29 14.43
N ILE A 116 20.43 -0.05 15.55
CA ILE A 116 20.94 -0.36 16.88
C ILE A 116 21.08 -1.87 17.08
N ILE A 117 20.25 -2.68 16.43
CA ILE A 117 20.30 -4.14 16.58
C ILE A 117 21.35 -4.75 15.66
N ALA A 118 21.52 -4.20 14.46
CA ALA A 118 22.46 -4.74 13.47
C ALA A 118 23.92 -4.30 13.68
N SER A 119 24.20 -3.40 14.64
CA SER A 119 25.55 -2.96 14.92
C SER A 119 26.26 -3.94 15.85
N ASP A 120 27.35 -4.57 15.39
CA ASP A 120 28.12 -5.59 16.12
C ASP A 120 28.80 -5.07 17.40
N ASN A 121 28.82 -3.76 17.63
CA ASN A 121 29.46 -3.11 18.81
C ASN A 121 28.42 -2.45 19.70
N MET A 122 27.66 -3.27 20.42
CA MET A 122 26.65 -2.81 21.39
C MET A 122 27.28 -2.36 22.72
N THR A 123 28.10 -1.32 22.72
CA THR A 123 28.32 -0.62 23.97
C THR A 123 27.20 0.38 24.22
N PRO A 124 26.49 0.31 25.36
CA PRO A 124 25.27 1.10 25.60
C PRO A 124 25.42 2.61 25.40
N LYS A 125 26.59 3.17 25.67
CA LYS A 125 26.86 4.61 25.53
C LYS A 125 27.09 5.05 24.06
N SER A 126 27.72 4.23 23.22
CA SER A 126 27.99 4.59 21.82
C SER A 126 26.77 4.59 20.93
N ASN A 127 25.72 3.90 21.33
CA ASN A 127 24.49 3.73 20.52
C ASN A 127 23.54 4.94 20.56
N PHE A 128 23.74 5.87 21.50
CA PHE A 128 22.87 7.02 21.70
C PHE A 128 23.47 8.36 21.25
N MET A 129 24.64 8.34 20.62
CA MET A 129 25.34 9.54 20.16
C MET A 129 25.72 9.45 18.68
N CYS A 130 25.61 10.57 17.99
CA CYS A 130 26.12 10.70 16.63
C CYS A 130 27.64 10.92 16.68
N HIS A 131 28.41 10.02 16.09
CA HIS A 131 29.87 10.09 16.10
C HIS A 131 30.45 11.17 15.19
N GLU A 132 29.71 11.58 14.16
CA GLU A 132 30.11 12.64 13.23
C GLU A 132 29.89 14.05 13.81
N CYS A 133 29.03 14.17 14.84
CA CYS A 133 28.89 15.43 15.54
C CYS A 133 30.07 15.66 16.48
N ALA A 134 30.93 16.59 16.14
CA ALA A 134 32.13 16.96 16.92
C ALA A 134 31.81 17.48 18.33
N SER A 135 30.57 17.77 18.65
CA SER A 135 30.12 18.19 19.98
C SER A 135 29.71 16.99 20.82
N ALA A 136 30.11 16.97 22.08
CA ALA A 136 29.78 15.93 23.07
C ALA A 136 28.26 15.65 23.25
N ASN A 137 27.39 16.35 22.55
CA ASN A 137 25.91 16.29 22.63
C ASN A 137 25.22 15.89 21.34
N GLY A 138 25.92 15.23 20.42
CA GLY A 138 25.32 14.71 19.18
C GLY A 138 24.18 13.73 19.46
N ARG A 139 22.95 14.22 19.63
CA ARG A 139 21.78 13.38 19.87
C ARG A 139 21.37 12.63 18.63
N ILE A 140 20.92 11.39 18.80
CA ILE A 140 20.25 10.61 17.76
C ILE A 140 18.77 10.51 18.07
N GLU A 141 17.97 10.36 17.02
CA GLU A 141 16.52 10.17 17.12
C GLU A 141 16.07 9.00 16.24
N ASN A 142 14.87 8.51 16.50
CA ASN A 142 14.26 7.48 15.67
C ASN A 142 13.98 8.03 14.28
N MET A 143 14.39 7.30 13.25
CA MET A 143 13.90 7.57 11.91
C MET A 143 12.41 7.27 11.84
N LYS A 144 11.67 8.06 11.07
CA LYS A 144 10.23 7.92 10.92
C LYS A 144 9.84 7.89 9.45
N GLY A 145 8.76 7.16 9.16
CA GLY A 145 8.16 7.12 7.83
C GLY A 145 8.92 6.25 6.84
N LEU A 146 8.69 6.52 5.55
CA LEU A 146 9.33 5.79 4.47
C LEU A 146 10.75 6.26 4.23
N ILE A 147 11.64 5.33 3.97
CA ILE A 147 13.04 5.58 3.63
C ILE A 147 13.42 4.84 2.36
N ASN A 148 14.28 5.43 1.57
CA ASN A 148 14.90 4.73 0.44
C ASN A 148 15.86 3.67 0.96
N VAL A 149 15.77 2.44 0.45
CA VAL A 149 16.55 1.29 0.97
C VAL A 149 18.05 1.37 0.70
N LYS A 150 18.47 2.16 -0.29
CA LYS A 150 19.89 2.32 -0.65
C LYS A 150 20.53 3.53 0.02
N SER A 151 19.86 4.68 -0.04
CA SER A 151 20.41 5.94 0.46
C SER A 151 20.05 6.26 1.91
N TYR A 152 19.08 5.52 2.47
CA TYR A 152 18.47 5.77 3.79
C TYR A 152 17.82 7.15 3.94
N LYS A 153 17.74 7.94 2.86
CA LYS A 153 17.06 9.23 2.88
C LYS A 153 15.55 9.05 3.03
N GLN A 154 14.94 9.97 3.76
CA GLN A 154 13.49 9.98 3.91
C GLN A 154 12.82 10.15 2.55
N HIS A 155 11.82 9.32 2.29
CA HIS A 155 10.99 9.40 1.09
C HIS A 155 9.63 10.00 1.44
N LYS A 156 9.19 10.96 0.65
CA LYS A 156 7.84 11.55 0.75
C LYS A 156 7.04 11.10 -0.44
N VAL A 157 5.87 10.52 -0.18
CA VAL A 157 4.90 10.15 -1.22
C VAL A 157 4.30 11.42 -1.82
N GLU A 158 4.27 11.51 -3.15
CA GLU A 158 3.57 12.60 -3.82
C GLU A 158 2.06 12.45 -3.62
N ARG A 159 1.40 13.54 -3.28
CA ARG A 159 -0.01 13.58 -2.93
C ARG A 159 -0.82 14.44 -3.89
N SER A 160 -2.08 14.08 -4.03
CA SER A 160 -3.08 14.83 -4.78
C SER A 160 -4.27 15.09 -3.87
N ILE A 161 -4.68 16.35 -3.77
CA ILE A 161 -5.85 16.73 -2.96
C ILE A 161 -7.00 17.02 -3.91
N SER A 162 -8.10 16.33 -3.71
CA SER A 162 -9.36 16.55 -4.43
C SER A 162 -10.48 16.92 -3.48
N THR A 163 -11.36 17.80 -3.93
CA THR A 163 -12.54 18.23 -3.17
C THR A 163 -13.78 17.63 -3.78
N HIS A 164 -14.58 16.99 -2.97
CA HIS A 164 -15.82 16.32 -3.36
C HIS A 164 -17.00 16.88 -2.59
N THR A 165 -18.16 16.82 -3.25
CA THR A 165 -19.42 17.17 -2.60
C THR A 165 -20.46 16.10 -2.93
N ALA A 166 -21.30 15.75 -1.97
CA ALA A 166 -22.42 14.86 -2.24
C ALA A 166 -23.60 15.65 -2.79
N ILE A 167 -24.20 15.13 -3.85
CA ILE A 167 -25.38 15.68 -4.48
C ILE A 167 -26.59 14.91 -3.99
N ASN A 168 -27.64 15.60 -3.61
CA ASN A 168 -28.94 14.98 -3.35
C ASN A 168 -29.53 14.55 -4.69
N TYR A 169 -29.75 13.27 -4.87
CA TYR A 169 -30.22 12.70 -6.14
C TYR A 169 -31.60 13.22 -6.56
N ASN A 170 -32.48 13.45 -5.58
CA ASN A 170 -33.87 13.88 -5.84
C ASN A 170 -33.97 15.35 -6.20
N THR A 171 -33.22 16.21 -5.50
CA THR A 171 -33.29 17.67 -5.67
C THR A 171 -32.19 18.20 -6.59
N ARG A 172 -31.18 17.39 -6.94
CA ARG A 172 -29.99 17.76 -7.70
C ARG A 172 -29.20 18.95 -7.09
N THR A 173 -29.44 19.21 -5.81
CA THR A 173 -28.73 20.25 -5.06
C THR A 173 -27.61 19.66 -4.23
N ILE A 174 -26.66 20.49 -3.80
CA ILE A 174 -25.60 20.08 -2.87
C ILE A 174 -26.27 19.71 -1.54
N LYS A 175 -25.90 18.55 -1.02
CA LYS A 175 -26.35 18.12 0.29
C LYS A 175 -25.61 18.90 1.37
N ASP A 176 -26.33 19.50 2.33
CA ASP A 176 -25.73 20.29 3.39
C ASP A 176 -24.64 19.52 4.14
N SER A 177 -23.55 20.19 4.47
CA SER A 177 -22.39 19.66 5.20
C SER A 177 -21.70 18.46 4.52
N SER A 178 -21.83 18.34 3.21
CA SER A 178 -21.30 17.18 2.44
C SER A 178 -20.01 17.47 1.69
N LEU A 179 -19.40 18.62 1.88
CA LEU A 179 -18.07 18.93 1.32
C LEU A 179 -17.01 18.14 2.07
N PHE A 180 -16.23 17.36 1.34
CA PHE A 180 -15.10 16.64 1.91
C PHE A 180 -13.89 16.65 0.97
N GLN A 181 -12.72 16.57 1.57
CA GLN A 181 -11.45 16.53 0.83
C GLN A 181 -10.80 15.17 1.00
N ILE A 182 -10.17 14.71 -0.08
CA ILE A 182 -9.40 13.48 -0.13
C ILE A 182 -7.96 13.83 -0.47
N ASP A 183 -7.03 13.42 0.38
CA ASP A 183 -5.60 13.44 0.12
C ASP A 183 -5.17 12.04 -0.30
N ALA A 184 -5.06 11.84 -1.60
CA ALA A 184 -4.75 10.57 -2.25
C ALA A 184 -3.28 10.47 -2.65
N ILE A 185 -2.79 9.26 -2.87
CA ILE A 185 -1.51 9.01 -3.54
C ILE A 185 -1.65 9.46 -4.98
N LYS A 186 -0.78 10.36 -5.43
CA LYS A 186 -0.81 10.91 -6.79
C LYS A 186 -0.41 9.86 -7.82
N LYS A 187 -1.06 9.86 -8.98
CA LYS A 187 -0.72 9.03 -10.14
C LYS A 187 0.71 9.21 -10.62
N GLY A 188 1.22 8.25 -11.40
CA GLY A 188 2.56 8.27 -11.98
C GLY A 188 3.65 7.67 -11.08
N GLN A 189 3.34 7.36 -9.84
CA GLN A 189 4.28 6.69 -8.93
C GLN A 189 4.28 5.18 -9.17
N ILE A 190 5.41 4.54 -8.90
CA ILE A 190 5.56 3.07 -8.98
C ILE A 190 5.59 2.51 -7.56
N TYR A 191 4.76 1.50 -7.33
CA TYR A 191 4.68 0.75 -6.08
C TYR A 191 5.16 -0.67 -6.28
N SER A 192 5.93 -1.19 -5.34
CA SER A 192 6.53 -2.53 -5.41
C SER A 192 6.16 -3.36 -4.20
N GLY A 193 6.01 -4.65 -4.40
CA GLY A 193 5.78 -5.62 -3.34
C GLY A 193 6.00 -7.04 -3.80
N ILE A 194 5.54 -7.99 -3.00
CA ILE A 194 5.71 -9.42 -3.25
C ILE A 194 4.32 -10.06 -3.34
N ILE A 195 4.09 -10.82 -4.40
CA ILE A 195 2.92 -11.68 -4.54
C ILE A 195 3.39 -13.11 -4.75
N ASP A 196 2.78 -14.05 -4.04
CA ASP A 196 2.87 -15.47 -4.36
C ASP A 196 1.53 -15.91 -4.94
N ASP A 197 1.48 -16.03 -6.27
CA ASP A 197 0.29 -16.44 -6.99
C ASP A 197 0.16 -17.97 -7.11
N MET A 198 0.98 -18.72 -6.39
CA MET A 198 1.01 -20.20 -6.38
C MET A 198 1.12 -20.81 -7.79
N ASP A 199 1.80 -20.09 -8.68
CA ASP A 199 1.94 -20.45 -10.11
C ASP A 199 0.57 -20.76 -10.78
N SER A 200 -0.42 -19.93 -10.47
CA SER A 200 -1.79 -20.05 -11.01
C SER A 200 -1.99 -19.36 -12.35
N GLY A 201 -1.02 -18.53 -12.78
CA GLY A 201 -1.15 -17.69 -13.96
C GLY A 201 -1.95 -16.40 -13.71
N LEU A 202 -2.16 -16.01 -12.45
CA LEU A 202 -2.86 -14.75 -12.11
C LEU A 202 -2.06 -13.52 -12.56
N LEU A 203 -0.75 -13.57 -12.40
CA LEU A 203 0.14 -12.44 -12.69
C LEU A 203 0.60 -12.50 -14.15
N VAL A 204 0.08 -11.61 -14.98
CA VAL A 204 0.49 -11.39 -16.36
C VAL A 204 1.00 -9.96 -16.54
N GLU A 205 1.95 -9.76 -17.45
CA GLU A 205 2.47 -8.44 -17.76
C GLU A 205 1.36 -7.56 -18.39
N GLY A 206 1.33 -6.27 -18.02
CA GLY A 206 0.32 -5.33 -18.50
C GLY A 206 -1.06 -5.47 -17.85
N LEU A 207 -1.18 -6.31 -16.81
CA LEU A 207 -2.44 -6.45 -16.07
C LEU A 207 -2.81 -5.15 -15.36
N THR A 208 -4.04 -4.67 -15.59
CA THR A 208 -4.63 -3.54 -14.89
C THR A 208 -5.60 -4.03 -13.82
N ILE A 209 -5.48 -3.50 -12.61
CA ILE A 209 -6.38 -3.78 -11.49
C ILE A 209 -6.87 -2.50 -10.85
N TYR A 210 -8.08 -2.51 -10.33
CA TYR A 210 -8.65 -1.40 -9.58
C TYR A 210 -8.49 -1.64 -8.08
N VAL A 211 -7.87 -0.69 -7.39
CA VAL A 211 -7.62 -0.77 -5.94
C VAL A 211 -8.02 0.52 -5.24
N GLY A 212 -8.55 0.39 -4.02
CA GLY A 212 -8.90 1.54 -3.21
C GLY A 212 -10.34 2.02 -3.39
N LYS A 213 -10.60 3.22 -2.87
CA LYS A 213 -11.88 3.92 -3.00
C LYS A 213 -11.66 5.21 -3.77
N TYR A 214 -12.65 5.63 -4.54
CA TYR A 214 -12.62 6.90 -5.31
C TYR A 214 -11.54 6.96 -6.41
N SER A 215 -11.01 5.81 -6.82
CA SER A 215 -10.14 5.70 -7.99
C SER A 215 -10.93 5.53 -9.29
#